data_aa06207ee774236ac7a92b4dad041aff
#
_entry.id   aa06207ee774236ac7a92b4dad041aff
#
_cell.length_a   1.000
_cell.length_b   1.000
_cell.length_c   1.000
_cell.angle_alpha   90.00
_cell.angle_beta   90.00
_cell.angle_gamma   90.00
#
_symmetry.space_group_name_H-M   'P 1'
#
loop_
_entity.id
_entity.type
_entity.pdbx_description
1 polymer ?
#
loop_
_entity_poly.entity_id
_entity_poly.type
_entity_poly.pdbx_seq_one_letter_code
_entity_poly.pdbx_strand_id
1 'polypeptide(L)'
;LLLPIRRLQSTQASTSSDSSNQSPQSLPSDWEDEPPSLSEFTGLPHKDFGKNQHLETNEEFKRSLRGILREFPPMTYAFAYGSGVFPQSDATASLVTQSPHPNPPEAILKWQKGGGKMIDFILATRYTSHFHSLNLNRHKDHYSFLGKMGSSVVSHVNDKYGAGVYFNPYITVNGTLIKYGVVNLETLHRDLVNWDTLYLAGRLHKPVKILFEEPSIRVANQRNLLSAVRCALLLLPPNFTEKQLYSTITGLSYQGDPRMDYGSENPKKINNIVTHQIRNFRLLYHDLIMSLPNLSYTDTSAISKPTWLDDTTLDLKLQQDLDPSRRANMVRRLPKSFREKVYFLYRRKFNISGREYQDMLEASADEDAKGGLKKQSAGPFDRRIAE
;
A
#
# COMPACT_ATOMS: atom_id res chain seq x y z
N LEU A 1 -62.11 22.12 11.41
CA LEU A 1 -60.92 22.99 11.29
C LEU A 1 -60.05 22.46 10.15
N LEU A 2 -60.19 23.16 8.98
CA LEU A 2 -59.50 22.89 7.74
C LEU A 2 -58.20 23.71 7.72
N LEU A 3 -57.06 23.03 7.40
CA LEU A 3 -55.81 23.68 7.09
C LEU A 3 -55.56 23.60 5.57
N PRO A 4 -54.99 24.62 4.93
CA PRO A 4 -54.92 24.73 3.48
C PRO A 4 -53.72 24.01 2.86
N ILE A 5 -53.99 23.30 1.76
CA ILE A 5 -53.04 22.67 0.87
C ILE A 5 -52.26 23.75 0.11
N ARG A 6 -50.93 23.80 0.26
CA ARG A 6 -50.04 24.60 -0.58
C ARG A 6 -49.72 23.83 -1.88
N ARG A 7 -50.09 24.45 -3.01
CA ARG A 7 -49.71 24.03 -4.35
C ARG A 7 -48.20 24.10 -4.55
N LEU A 8 -47.61 23.00 -5.01
CA LEU A 8 -46.27 22.98 -5.59
C LEU A 8 -46.33 23.50 -7.02
N GLN A 9 -45.60 24.56 -7.27
CA GLN A 9 -45.35 25.05 -8.64
C GLN A 9 -44.23 24.24 -9.25
N SER A 10 -44.51 23.62 -10.41
CA SER A 10 -43.55 22.97 -11.28
C SER A 10 -42.67 24.00 -11.97
N THR A 11 -41.40 24.01 -11.69
CA THR A 11 -40.41 24.77 -12.47
C THR A 11 -39.85 23.85 -13.53
N GLN A 12 -40.03 24.22 -14.78
CA GLN A 12 -39.50 23.57 -15.96
C GLN A 12 -37.97 23.60 -15.93
N ALA A 13 -37.34 22.45 -16.07
CA ALA A 13 -35.90 22.32 -16.25
C ALA A 13 -35.56 22.67 -17.71
N SER A 14 -34.81 23.71 -17.92
CA SER A 14 -34.10 24.01 -19.17
C SER A 14 -32.85 23.07 -19.25
N THR A 15 -32.87 22.20 -20.22
CA THR A 15 -31.69 21.43 -20.63
C THR A 15 -30.66 22.33 -21.30
N SER A 16 -29.61 22.69 -20.58
CA SER A 16 -28.38 23.18 -21.18
C SER A 16 -27.33 22.09 -21.05
N SER A 17 -26.94 21.50 -22.19
CA SER A 17 -25.81 20.62 -22.37
C SER A 17 -24.52 21.45 -22.23
N ASP A 18 -23.98 21.53 -21.02
CA ASP A 18 -22.61 21.99 -20.78
C ASP A 18 -21.71 20.77 -20.57
N SER A 19 -20.98 20.41 -21.62
CA SER A 19 -19.80 19.55 -21.53
C SER A 19 -18.67 20.33 -20.88
N SER A 20 -18.70 20.46 -19.56
CA SER A 20 -17.61 21.04 -18.80
C SER A 20 -16.48 20.00 -18.69
N ASN A 21 -15.38 20.27 -19.38
CA ASN A 21 -14.04 19.77 -19.06
C ASN A 21 -13.76 20.12 -17.58
N GLN A 22 -14.12 19.23 -16.66
CA GLN A 22 -13.69 19.35 -15.28
C GLN A 22 -12.20 18.96 -15.22
N SER A 23 -11.36 19.98 -15.08
CA SER A 23 -10.00 19.81 -14.57
C SER A 23 -10.03 18.91 -13.33
N PRO A 24 -9.02 18.02 -13.13
CA PRO A 24 -8.98 17.17 -11.96
C PRO A 24 -9.09 18.02 -10.70
N GLN A 25 -10.13 17.76 -9.89
CA GLN A 25 -10.34 18.49 -8.64
C GLN A 25 -9.09 18.29 -7.77
N SER A 26 -8.42 19.40 -7.47
CA SER A 26 -7.28 19.39 -6.57
C SER A 26 -7.70 18.78 -5.23
N LEU A 27 -6.88 17.87 -4.71
CA LEU A 27 -7.08 17.27 -3.39
C LEU A 27 -7.24 18.37 -2.33
N PRO A 28 -8.15 18.22 -1.35
CA PRO A 28 -8.19 19.11 -0.20
C PRO A 28 -6.80 19.22 0.41
N SER A 29 -6.35 20.43 0.71
CA SER A 29 -4.99 20.70 1.18
C SER A 29 -4.63 20.04 2.52
N ASP A 30 -5.61 19.48 3.21
CA ASP A 30 -5.55 18.97 4.58
C ASP A 30 -5.74 17.44 4.74
N TRP A 31 -6.02 16.73 3.65
CA TRP A 31 -6.23 15.29 3.72
C TRP A 31 -5.05 14.49 4.29
N GLU A 32 -3.84 15.08 4.28
CA GLU A 32 -2.62 14.49 4.83
C GLU A 32 -2.42 14.79 6.32
N ASP A 33 -3.03 15.84 6.83
CA ASP A 33 -2.72 16.42 8.14
C ASP A 33 -3.38 15.66 9.29
N GLU A 34 -4.55 15.07 9.05
CA GLU A 34 -5.23 14.23 10.04
C GLU A 34 -5.13 12.76 9.65
N PRO A 35 -4.47 11.91 10.45
CA PRO A 35 -4.64 10.48 10.31
C PRO A 35 -6.04 10.12 10.83
N PRO A 36 -7.02 9.80 9.94
CA PRO A 36 -8.28 9.34 10.44
C PRO A 36 -8.04 8.01 11.17
N SER A 37 -8.33 7.96 12.46
CA SER A 37 -8.48 6.66 13.12
C SER A 37 -9.67 5.94 12.47
N LEU A 38 -9.70 4.62 12.52
CA LEU A 38 -10.85 3.86 11.98
C LEU A 38 -12.18 4.26 12.64
N SER A 39 -12.14 4.74 13.89
CA SER A 39 -13.30 5.20 14.66
C SER A 39 -13.75 6.63 14.30
N GLU A 40 -12.84 7.46 13.79
CA GLU A 40 -13.10 8.88 13.45
C GLU A 40 -13.28 9.09 11.95
N PHE A 41 -13.21 8.02 11.17
CA PHE A 41 -13.35 8.10 9.73
C PHE A 41 -14.76 8.52 9.32
N THR A 42 -14.89 9.70 8.74
CA THR A 42 -16.17 10.30 8.33
C THR A 42 -16.51 10.07 6.85
N GLY A 43 -15.53 9.74 6.03
CA GLY A 43 -15.73 9.47 4.61
C GLY A 43 -14.51 9.82 3.74
N LEU A 44 -14.63 9.55 2.45
CA LEU A 44 -13.60 9.94 1.49
C LEU A 44 -13.64 11.45 1.24
N PRO A 45 -12.48 12.11 1.03
CA PRO A 45 -12.41 13.52 0.67
C PRO A 45 -13.27 13.88 -0.55
N HIS A 46 -13.31 13.02 -1.54
CA HIS A 46 -14.22 13.04 -2.70
C HIS A 46 -14.36 11.63 -3.28
N LYS A 47 -15.41 11.40 -4.10
CA LYS A 47 -15.76 10.06 -4.59
C LYS A 47 -14.64 9.34 -5.37
N ASP A 48 -13.79 10.12 -6.03
CA ASP A 48 -12.70 9.61 -6.89
C ASP A 48 -11.35 9.56 -6.16
N PHE A 49 -11.32 9.90 -4.86
CA PHE A 49 -10.10 9.87 -4.06
C PHE A 49 -9.49 8.47 -4.04
N GLY A 50 -8.21 8.36 -4.36
CA GLY A 50 -7.49 7.09 -4.32
C GLY A 50 -7.87 6.08 -5.41
N LYS A 51 -8.52 6.50 -6.50
CA LYS A 51 -8.83 5.64 -7.65
C LYS A 51 -7.59 5.01 -8.29
N ASN A 52 -6.43 5.68 -8.22
CA ASN A 52 -5.14 5.18 -8.66
C ASN A 52 -4.77 3.82 -8.06
N GLN A 53 -5.35 3.44 -6.91
CA GLN A 53 -5.12 2.16 -6.26
C GLN A 53 -5.91 1.00 -6.92
N HIS A 54 -6.91 1.31 -7.74
CA HIS A 54 -7.78 0.32 -8.40
C HIS A 54 -7.22 -0.11 -9.75
N LEU A 55 -6.15 -0.90 -9.71
CA LEU A 55 -5.54 -1.42 -10.92
C LEU A 55 -6.50 -2.36 -11.68
N GLU A 56 -6.58 -2.17 -12.98
CA GLU A 56 -7.38 -3.01 -13.85
C GLU A 56 -6.75 -4.40 -14.01
N THR A 57 -7.58 -5.40 -14.07
CA THR A 57 -7.22 -6.78 -14.40
C THR A 57 -8.34 -7.37 -15.22
N ASN A 58 -8.06 -8.47 -15.92
CA ASN A 58 -9.11 -9.21 -16.64
C ASN A 58 -10.27 -9.53 -15.68
N GLU A 59 -11.51 -9.24 -16.08
CA GLU A 59 -12.71 -9.41 -15.24
C GLU A 59 -12.99 -10.89 -14.91
N GLU A 60 -12.61 -11.82 -15.77
CA GLU A 60 -12.71 -13.25 -15.50
C GLU A 60 -11.75 -13.65 -14.38
N PHE A 61 -10.49 -13.19 -14.45
CA PHE A 61 -9.50 -13.41 -13.40
C PHE A 61 -9.94 -12.79 -12.06
N LYS A 62 -10.46 -11.57 -12.07
CA LYS A 62 -11.01 -10.91 -10.90
C LYS A 62 -12.18 -11.68 -10.28
N ARG A 63 -13.08 -12.24 -11.13
CA ARG A 63 -14.19 -13.10 -10.66
C ARG A 63 -13.67 -14.38 -10.04
N SER A 64 -12.66 -15.00 -10.63
CA SER A 64 -11.98 -16.19 -10.08
C SER A 64 -11.40 -15.91 -8.71
N LEU A 65 -10.63 -14.81 -8.55
CA LEU A 65 -10.06 -14.40 -7.27
C LEU A 65 -11.15 -14.15 -6.20
N ARG A 66 -12.24 -13.48 -6.57
CA ARG A 66 -13.39 -13.29 -5.67
C ARG A 66 -14.10 -14.60 -5.34
N GLY A 67 -14.14 -15.55 -6.28
CA GLY A 67 -14.67 -16.90 -6.06
C GLY A 67 -13.89 -17.62 -4.96
N ILE A 68 -12.56 -17.55 -4.98
CA ILE A 68 -11.71 -18.09 -3.93
C ILE A 68 -12.05 -17.47 -2.57
N LEU A 69 -12.19 -16.13 -2.52
CA LEU A 69 -12.43 -15.42 -1.25
C LEU A 69 -13.82 -15.73 -0.63
N ARG A 70 -14.80 -16.20 -1.40
CA ARG A 70 -16.12 -16.60 -0.88
C ARG A 70 -16.08 -17.84 0.01
N GLU A 71 -15.04 -18.65 -0.09
CA GLU A 71 -14.84 -19.84 0.76
C GLU A 71 -14.41 -19.45 2.18
N PHE A 72 -13.94 -18.22 2.38
CA PHE A 72 -13.45 -17.73 3.67
C PHE A 72 -14.52 -17.01 4.50
N PRO A 73 -14.34 -16.90 5.82
CA PRO A 73 -15.19 -16.08 6.66
C PRO A 73 -15.23 -14.61 6.20
N PRO A 74 -16.25 -13.84 6.63
CA PRO A 74 -16.36 -12.43 6.27
C PRO A 74 -15.10 -11.63 6.59
N MET A 75 -14.69 -10.80 5.65
CA MET A 75 -13.55 -9.89 5.74
C MET A 75 -13.94 -8.49 5.29
N THR A 76 -13.26 -7.47 5.80
CA THR A 76 -13.57 -6.07 5.51
C THR A 76 -12.75 -5.54 4.32
N TYR A 77 -11.47 -5.96 4.25
CA TYR A 77 -10.57 -5.56 3.16
C TYR A 77 -9.75 -6.77 2.71
N ALA A 78 -9.52 -6.88 1.41
CA ALA A 78 -8.69 -7.96 0.88
C ALA A 78 -8.01 -7.55 -0.42
N PHE A 79 -6.75 -7.97 -0.57
CA PHE A 79 -6.01 -7.82 -1.81
C PHE A 79 -5.19 -9.05 -2.15
N ALA A 80 -4.98 -9.25 -3.45
CA ALA A 80 -4.08 -10.25 -4.00
C ALA A 80 -2.82 -9.58 -4.57
N TYR A 81 -1.66 -10.23 -4.44
CA TYR A 81 -0.38 -9.67 -4.85
C TYR A 81 0.60 -10.74 -5.35
N GLY A 82 1.76 -10.29 -5.79
CA GLY A 82 2.86 -11.17 -6.20
C GLY A 82 2.77 -11.64 -7.65
N SER A 83 3.67 -12.57 -8.01
CA SER A 83 3.82 -13.05 -9.40
C SER A 83 2.64 -13.87 -9.92
N GLY A 84 1.78 -14.35 -9.03
CA GLY A 84 0.54 -15.04 -9.39
C GLY A 84 -0.57 -14.09 -9.84
N VAL A 85 -0.45 -12.78 -9.53
CA VAL A 85 -1.41 -11.74 -9.89
C VAL A 85 -0.88 -10.84 -11.00
N PHE A 86 0.37 -10.41 -10.87
CA PHE A 86 1.05 -9.54 -11.84
C PHE A 86 2.36 -10.18 -12.29
N PRO A 87 2.59 -10.37 -13.60
CA PRO A 87 3.82 -10.95 -14.13
C PRO A 87 5.07 -10.22 -13.64
N GLN A 88 6.14 -10.99 -13.34
CA GLN A 88 7.43 -10.47 -12.90
C GLN A 88 8.58 -11.02 -13.74
N SER A 89 8.28 -11.73 -14.82
CA SER A 89 9.26 -12.25 -15.78
C SER A 89 8.57 -12.62 -17.09
N ASP A 90 9.28 -12.53 -18.21
CA ASP A 90 8.83 -12.99 -19.53
C ASP A 90 8.80 -14.53 -19.63
N ALA A 91 9.44 -15.21 -18.69
CA ALA A 91 9.54 -16.65 -18.73
C ALA A 91 8.22 -17.31 -18.30
N THR A 92 7.59 -18.00 -19.22
CA THR A 92 6.63 -19.08 -18.96
C THR A 92 7.25 -20.25 -18.17
N ALA A 93 8.58 -20.34 -18.16
CA ALA A 93 9.35 -21.24 -17.31
C ALA A 93 9.59 -20.60 -15.93
N SER A 94 8.54 -20.49 -15.12
CA SER A 94 8.76 -20.34 -13.69
C SER A 94 9.49 -21.61 -13.24
N LEU A 95 10.63 -21.43 -12.55
CA LEU A 95 11.12 -22.42 -11.62
C LEU A 95 9.91 -22.83 -10.78
N VAL A 96 9.40 -24.03 -11.04
CA VAL A 96 8.28 -24.61 -10.29
C VAL A 96 8.70 -24.52 -8.85
N THR A 97 8.06 -23.65 -8.07
CA THR A 97 8.34 -23.55 -6.64
C THR A 97 7.92 -24.89 -6.06
N GLN A 98 8.86 -25.79 -5.89
CA GLN A 98 8.59 -27.08 -5.31
C GLN A 98 8.02 -26.86 -3.91
N SER A 99 6.92 -27.50 -3.61
CA SER A 99 6.38 -27.49 -2.26
C SER A 99 7.48 -27.99 -1.31
N PRO A 100 7.79 -27.27 -0.23
CA PRO A 100 8.71 -27.77 0.80
C PRO A 100 8.12 -28.95 1.58
N HIS A 101 6.90 -29.36 1.29
CA HIS A 101 6.28 -30.54 1.89
C HIS A 101 6.99 -31.81 1.40
N PRO A 102 7.49 -32.67 2.28
CA PRO A 102 8.15 -33.94 1.88
C PRO A 102 7.20 -34.87 1.11
N ASN A 103 5.89 -34.77 1.36
CA ASN A 103 4.82 -35.50 0.65
C ASN A 103 3.71 -34.51 0.27
N PRO A 104 3.83 -33.76 -0.83
CA PRO A 104 2.81 -32.79 -1.23
C PRO A 104 1.54 -33.51 -1.69
N PRO A 105 0.34 -32.98 -1.37
CA PRO A 105 -0.92 -33.51 -1.87
C PRO A 105 -0.95 -33.59 -3.40
N GLU A 106 -1.69 -34.54 -3.93
CA GLU A 106 -1.76 -34.79 -5.39
C GLU A 106 -2.25 -33.53 -6.17
N ALA A 107 -3.13 -32.73 -5.57
CA ALA A 107 -3.58 -31.47 -6.13
C ALA A 107 -2.43 -30.46 -6.33
N ILE A 108 -1.50 -30.39 -5.40
CA ILE A 108 -0.30 -29.55 -5.50
C ILE A 108 0.62 -30.05 -6.61
N LEU A 109 0.83 -31.37 -6.70
CA LEU A 109 1.63 -31.97 -7.76
C LEU A 109 1.05 -31.71 -9.15
N LYS A 110 -0.26 -31.86 -9.31
CA LYS A 110 -0.98 -31.56 -10.57
C LYS A 110 -0.87 -30.08 -10.95
N TRP A 111 -1.02 -29.18 -9.97
CA TRP A 111 -0.90 -27.75 -10.17
C TRP A 111 0.54 -27.34 -10.57
N GLN A 112 1.54 -27.91 -9.91
CA GLN A 112 2.96 -27.69 -10.23
C GLN A 112 3.28 -28.13 -11.65
N LYS A 113 2.79 -29.30 -12.08
CA LYS A 113 2.93 -29.80 -13.46
C LYS A 113 2.25 -28.91 -14.49
N GLY A 114 1.15 -28.24 -14.13
CA GLY A 114 0.43 -27.29 -14.97
C GLY A 114 1.07 -25.89 -15.08
N GLY A 115 2.22 -25.64 -14.45
CA GLY A 115 2.90 -24.33 -14.51
C GLY A 115 2.19 -23.21 -13.75
N GLY A 116 1.19 -23.51 -12.91
CA GLY A 116 0.46 -22.54 -12.11
C GLY A 116 1.32 -21.82 -11.07
N LYS A 117 1.09 -20.51 -10.88
CA LYS A 117 1.77 -19.71 -9.84
C LYS A 117 0.88 -19.59 -8.62
N MET A 118 1.48 -19.73 -7.44
CA MET A 118 0.78 -19.52 -6.17
C MET A 118 0.31 -18.07 -6.08
N ILE A 119 -0.94 -17.87 -5.65
CA ILE A 119 -1.52 -16.55 -5.45
C ILE A 119 -1.44 -16.18 -3.97
N ASP A 120 -0.84 -15.05 -3.69
CA ASP A 120 -0.75 -14.52 -2.34
C ASP A 120 -1.90 -13.55 -2.05
N PHE A 121 -2.57 -13.74 -0.89
CA PHE A 121 -3.64 -12.86 -0.41
C PHE A 121 -3.30 -12.29 0.96
N ILE A 122 -3.80 -11.07 1.22
CA ILE A 122 -3.95 -10.52 2.56
C ILE A 122 -5.44 -10.27 2.79
N LEU A 123 -5.94 -10.80 3.91
CA LEU A 123 -7.34 -10.74 4.34
C LEU A 123 -7.39 -9.94 5.65
N ALA A 124 -7.98 -8.75 5.62
CA ALA A 124 -8.12 -7.93 6.80
C ALA A 124 -9.54 -8.02 7.37
N THR A 125 -9.61 -8.26 8.67
CA THR A 125 -10.86 -8.40 9.42
C THR A 125 -10.83 -7.54 10.69
N ARG A 126 -12.00 -7.10 11.15
CA ARG A 126 -12.11 -6.35 12.41
C ARG A 126 -11.86 -7.24 13.64
N TYR A 127 -12.21 -8.53 13.55
CA TYR A 127 -12.16 -9.48 14.66
C TYR A 127 -11.44 -10.77 14.23
N THR A 128 -10.14 -10.82 14.43
CA THR A 128 -9.27 -11.97 14.06
C THR A 128 -9.68 -13.25 14.77
N SER A 129 -10.07 -13.18 16.06
CA SER A 129 -10.53 -14.35 16.83
C SER A 129 -11.79 -14.96 16.22
N HIS A 130 -12.75 -14.12 15.81
CA HIS A 130 -13.98 -14.60 15.17
C HIS A 130 -13.69 -15.18 13.79
N PHE A 131 -12.85 -14.52 13.00
CA PHE A 131 -12.42 -15.04 11.69
C PHE A 131 -11.78 -16.42 11.85
N HIS A 132 -10.79 -16.56 12.74
CA HIS A 132 -10.10 -17.83 12.95
C HIS A 132 -11.03 -18.90 13.51
N SER A 133 -12.00 -18.56 14.37
CA SER A 133 -13.00 -19.51 14.86
C SER A 133 -13.84 -20.12 13.75
N LEU A 134 -14.38 -19.27 12.87
CA LEU A 134 -15.16 -19.73 11.72
C LEU A 134 -14.30 -20.49 10.72
N ASN A 135 -13.09 -20.02 10.45
CA ASN A 135 -12.19 -20.62 9.49
C ASN A 135 -11.65 -21.99 9.95
N LEU A 136 -11.36 -22.15 11.23
CA LEU A 136 -10.99 -23.44 11.83
C LEU A 136 -12.11 -24.48 11.76
N ASN A 137 -13.37 -24.05 11.88
CA ASN A 137 -14.53 -24.93 11.76
C ASN A 137 -14.73 -25.41 10.31
N ARG A 138 -14.45 -24.57 9.31
CA ARG A 138 -14.64 -24.87 7.89
C ARG A 138 -13.42 -25.55 7.27
N HIS A 139 -12.22 -25.10 7.62
CA HIS A 139 -10.95 -25.38 6.97
C HIS A 139 -9.86 -25.66 8.01
N LYS A 140 -10.05 -26.70 8.81
CA LYS A 140 -9.12 -27.09 9.86
C LYS A 140 -7.74 -27.47 9.31
N ASP A 141 -7.72 -28.01 8.10
CA ASP A 141 -6.55 -28.41 7.33
C ASP A 141 -5.67 -27.25 6.86
N HIS A 142 -6.21 -26.01 6.84
CA HIS A 142 -5.41 -24.81 6.52
C HIS A 142 -4.41 -24.45 7.63
N TYR A 143 -4.63 -24.93 8.84
CA TYR A 143 -3.85 -24.52 10.00
C TYR A 143 -2.79 -25.55 10.39
N SER A 144 -1.62 -25.04 10.82
CA SER A 144 -0.58 -25.85 11.45
C SER A 144 -1.06 -26.41 12.82
N PHE A 145 -0.15 -27.02 13.58
CA PHE A 145 -0.46 -27.52 14.94
C PHE A 145 -1.10 -26.47 15.86
N LEU A 146 -0.82 -25.17 15.65
CA LEU A 146 -1.45 -24.08 16.43
C LEU A 146 -2.97 -24.08 16.32
N GLY A 147 -3.52 -24.51 15.19
CA GLY A 147 -4.96 -24.66 15.02
C GLY A 147 -5.61 -25.66 15.97
N LYS A 148 -4.84 -26.65 16.44
CA LYS A 148 -5.30 -27.64 17.45
C LYS A 148 -5.49 -27.00 18.83
N MET A 149 -4.81 -25.86 19.08
CA MET A 149 -4.90 -25.14 20.35
C MET A 149 -6.09 -24.16 20.38
N GLY A 150 -6.83 -24.04 19.28
CA GLY A 150 -8.04 -23.22 19.16
C GLY A 150 -7.80 -21.80 18.62
N SER A 151 -8.89 -21.14 18.25
CA SER A 151 -8.89 -19.82 17.61
C SER A 151 -8.30 -18.71 18.48
N SER A 152 -8.45 -18.79 19.80
CA SER A 152 -7.90 -17.78 20.72
C SER A 152 -6.37 -17.75 20.69
N VAL A 153 -5.73 -18.93 20.63
CA VAL A 153 -4.26 -19.02 20.55
C VAL A 153 -3.79 -18.53 19.18
N VAL A 154 -4.45 -18.94 18.10
CA VAL A 154 -4.12 -18.50 16.75
C VAL A 154 -4.27 -16.98 16.65
N SER A 155 -5.34 -16.40 17.14
CA SER A 155 -5.61 -14.96 17.15
C SER A 155 -4.60 -14.21 18.01
N HIS A 156 -4.22 -14.73 19.16
CA HIS A 156 -3.19 -14.12 20.01
C HIS A 156 -1.83 -14.08 19.27
N VAL A 157 -1.46 -15.18 18.62
CA VAL A 157 -0.23 -15.22 17.79
C VAL A 157 -0.33 -14.24 16.63
N ASN A 158 -1.49 -14.19 15.94
CA ASN A 158 -1.75 -13.26 14.85
C ASN A 158 -1.52 -11.81 15.29
N ASP A 159 -2.13 -11.39 16.39
CA ASP A 159 -2.25 -9.97 16.74
C ASP A 159 -1.06 -9.45 17.55
N LYS A 160 -0.29 -10.31 18.21
CA LYS A 160 0.77 -9.92 19.15
C LYS A 160 2.19 -10.15 18.66
N TYR A 161 2.38 -10.96 17.61
CA TYR A 161 3.73 -11.31 17.16
C TYR A 161 4.02 -10.85 15.73
N GLY A 162 5.27 -10.46 15.50
CA GLY A 162 5.78 -10.03 14.20
C GLY A 162 5.05 -8.80 13.64
N ALA A 163 4.62 -8.88 12.41
CA ALA A 163 3.89 -7.80 11.73
C ALA A 163 2.36 -7.89 11.92
N GLY A 164 1.89 -8.70 12.85
CA GLY A 164 0.45 -8.90 13.08
C GLY A 164 -0.27 -9.65 11.96
N VAL A 165 0.44 -10.52 11.24
CA VAL A 165 -0.12 -11.30 10.11
C VAL A 165 0.10 -12.79 10.35
N TYR A 166 -0.98 -13.56 10.38
CA TYR A 166 -0.92 -15.02 10.45
C TYR A 166 -1.05 -15.63 9.05
N PHE A 167 -0.03 -16.34 8.59
CA PHE A 167 -0.01 -16.94 7.25
C PHE A 167 -0.37 -18.41 7.24
N ASN A 168 -1.23 -18.80 6.30
CA ASN A 168 -1.50 -20.16 5.89
C ASN A 168 -0.99 -20.38 4.45
N PRO A 169 0.18 -20.98 4.27
CA PRO A 169 0.76 -21.25 2.96
C PRO A 169 0.28 -22.59 2.38
N TYR A 170 0.42 -22.74 1.05
CA TYR A 170 0.18 -23.98 0.32
C TYR A 170 -1.25 -24.55 0.46
N ILE A 171 -2.23 -23.68 0.47
CA ILE A 171 -3.64 -24.05 0.54
C ILE A 171 -4.21 -24.16 -0.86
N THR A 172 -5.01 -25.22 -1.13
CA THR A 172 -5.69 -25.40 -2.39
C THR A 172 -7.18 -25.06 -2.23
N VAL A 173 -7.65 -24.05 -2.95
CA VAL A 173 -9.05 -23.64 -2.99
C VAL A 173 -9.51 -23.62 -4.43
N ASN A 174 -10.60 -24.33 -4.76
CA ASN A 174 -11.15 -24.42 -6.10
C ASN A 174 -10.10 -24.76 -7.17
N GLY A 175 -9.17 -25.69 -6.86
CA GLY A 175 -8.07 -26.09 -7.74
C GLY A 175 -6.93 -25.08 -7.90
N THR A 176 -6.97 -23.98 -7.18
CA THR A 176 -5.92 -22.94 -7.19
C THR A 176 -5.06 -23.00 -5.93
N LEU A 177 -3.75 -23.02 -6.10
CA LEU A 177 -2.83 -22.95 -4.97
C LEU A 177 -2.70 -21.51 -4.50
N ILE A 178 -2.92 -21.30 -3.21
CA ILE A 178 -2.89 -19.98 -2.59
C ILE A 178 -2.04 -19.99 -1.32
N LYS A 179 -1.63 -18.80 -0.94
CA LYS A 179 -1.15 -18.47 0.40
C LYS A 179 -1.93 -17.26 0.87
N TYR A 180 -2.48 -17.33 2.05
CA TYR A 180 -3.20 -16.18 2.61
C TYR A 180 -2.71 -15.80 3.99
N GLY A 181 -2.61 -14.49 4.24
CA GLY A 181 -2.32 -13.90 5.53
C GLY A 181 -3.56 -13.22 6.09
N VAL A 182 -3.87 -13.49 7.36
CA VAL A 182 -4.95 -12.82 8.10
C VAL A 182 -4.36 -11.72 8.96
N VAL A 183 -4.99 -10.54 8.95
CA VAL A 183 -4.55 -9.38 9.73
C VAL A 183 -5.75 -8.66 10.36
N ASN A 184 -5.55 -8.07 11.54
CA ASN A 184 -6.52 -7.14 12.09
C ASN A 184 -6.54 -5.85 11.26
N LEU A 185 -7.74 -5.33 10.95
CA LEU A 185 -7.94 -4.13 10.13
C LEU A 185 -7.22 -2.91 10.71
N GLU A 186 -7.24 -2.76 12.04
CA GLU A 186 -6.55 -1.66 12.72
C GLU A 186 -5.03 -1.79 12.63
N THR A 187 -4.49 -3.01 12.73
CA THR A 187 -3.06 -3.28 12.52
C THR A 187 -2.63 -2.92 11.11
N LEU A 188 -3.43 -3.28 10.09
CA LEU A 188 -3.19 -2.87 8.71
C LEU A 188 -3.20 -1.34 8.58
N HIS A 189 -4.27 -0.68 9.08
CA HIS A 189 -4.41 0.77 9.03
C HIS A 189 -3.20 1.47 9.67
N ARG A 190 -2.82 1.04 10.88
CA ARG A 190 -1.70 1.61 11.64
C ARG A 190 -0.36 1.43 10.92
N ASP A 191 -0.11 0.26 10.32
CA ASP A 191 1.13 0.05 9.55
C ASP A 191 1.17 0.95 8.29
N LEU A 192 0.02 1.22 7.65
CA LEU A 192 -0.06 2.13 6.50
C LEU A 192 0.21 3.58 6.88
N VAL A 193 -0.30 4.02 8.03
CA VAL A 193 -0.19 5.43 8.47
C VAL A 193 1.16 5.71 9.14
N ASN A 194 1.64 4.80 9.98
CA ASN A 194 2.80 5.03 10.84
C ASN A 194 4.08 4.29 10.39
N TRP A 195 3.98 3.28 9.52
CA TRP A 195 5.09 2.38 9.18
C TRP A 195 5.71 1.70 10.40
N ASP A 196 4.86 1.15 11.25
CA ASP A 196 5.32 0.46 12.47
C ASP A 196 6.30 -0.65 12.13
N THR A 197 5.96 -1.48 11.15
CA THR A 197 6.77 -2.58 10.66
C THR A 197 7.22 -2.42 9.21
N LEU A 198 6.54 -1.58 8.43
CA LEU A 198 6.67 -1.45 6.98
C LEU A 198 6.36 -2.75 6.21
N TYR A 199 5.81 -3.76 6.89
CA TYR A 199 5.57 -5.07 6.29
C TYR A 199 4.37 -5.05 5.33
N LEU A 200 3.21 -4.56 5.79
CA LEU A 200 2.01 -4.44 4.98
C LEU A 200 2.06 -3.17 4.13
N ALA A 201 2.49 -2.06 4.70
CA ALA A 201 2.72 -0.80 4.00
C ALA A 201 3.62 -1.00 2.78
N GLY A 202 4.76 -1.65 2.95
CA GLY A 202 5.69 -1.93 1.86
C GLY A 202 5.18 -2.91 0.80
N ARG A 203 4.18 -3.76 1.12
CA ARG A 203 3.50 -4.57 0.09
C ARG A 203 2.62 -3.69 -0.79
N LEU A 204 1.93 -2.73 -0.19
CA LEU A 204 1.04 -1.81 -0.87
C LEU A 204 1.77 -0.68 -1.60
N HIS A 205 3.09 -0.54 -1.44
CA HIS A 205 3.93 0.30 -2.32
C HIS A 205 4.04 -0.25 -3.75
N LYS A 206 3.74 -1.52 -3.95
CA LYS A 206 3.80 -2.22 -5.23
C LYS A 206 2.39 -2.44 -5.76
N PRO A 207 2.22 -2.64 -7.06
CA PRO A 207 0.93 -2.99 -7.63
C PRO A 207 0.31 -4.21 -6.94
N VAL A 208 -0.92 -4.05 -6.47
CA VAL A 208 -1.76 -5.11 -5.87
C VAL A 208 -3.16 -5.07 -6.48
N LYS A 209 -3.88 -6.20 -6.45
CA LYS A 209 -5.29 -6.23 -6.85
C LYS A 209 -6.19 -6.17 -5.63
N ILE A 210 -6.83 -5.04 -5.39
CA ILE A 210 -7.84 -4.88 -4.35
C ILE A 210 -9.11 -5.64 -4.78
N LEU A 211 -9.62 -6.50 -3.90
CA LEU A 211 -10.77 -7.38 -4.13
C LEU A 211 -11.97 -7.00 -3.27
N PHE A 212 -11.73 -6.71 -1.99
CA PHE A 212 -12.68 -6.09 -1.07
C PHE A 212 -12.08 -4.78 -0.59
N GLU A 213 -12.90 -3.75 -0.52
CA GLU A 213 -12.48 -2.39 -0.27
C GLU A 213 -13.05 -1.85 1.03
N GLU A 214 -12.23 -1.10 1.75
CA GLU A 214 -12.60 -0.32 2.92
C GLU A 214 -12.13 1.13 2.71
N PRO A 215 -13.03 2.13 2.73
CA PRO A 215 -12.68 3.51 2.42
C PRO A 215 -11.60 4.11 3.33
N SER A 216 -11.59 3.78 4.62
CA SER A 216 -10.55 4.22 5.57
C SER A 216 -9.16 3.69 5.20
N ILE A 217 -9.09 2.44 4.73
CA ILE A 217 -7.84 1.84 4.24
C ILE A 217 -7.41 2.51 2.93
N ARG A 218 -8.34 2.91 2.06
CA ARG A 218 -8.02 3.65 0.83
C ARG A 218 -7.31 4.97 1.15
N VAL A 219 -7.81 5.74 2.13
CA VAL A 219 -7.17 6.98 2.58
C VAL A 219 -5.81 6.71 3.22
N ALA A 220 -5.73 5.77 4.14
CA ALA A 220 -4.48 5.38 4.78
C ALA A 220 -3.42 4.94 3.76
N ASN A 221 -3.82 4.16 2.75
CA ASN A 221 -2.89 3.71 1.72
C ASN A 221 -2.49 4.84 0.75
N GLN A 222 -3.34 5.83 0.49
CA GLN A 222 -2.93 6.99 -0.30
C GLN A 222 -1.80 7.77 0.39
N ARG A 223 -1.89 7.94 1.72
CA ARG A 223 -0.80 8.52 2.54
C ARG A 223 0.45 7.65 2.52
N ASN A 224 0.29 6.33 2.63
CA ASN A 224 1.38 5.37 2.53
C ASN A 224 2.15 5.52 1.20
N LEU A 225 1.43 5.60 0.08
CA LEU A 225 2.01 5.77 -1.26
C LEU A 225 2.76 7.10 -1.38
N LEU A 226 2.16 8.19 -0.91
CA LEU A 226 2.80 9.52 -0.95
C LEU A 226 4.04 9.58 -0.04
N SER A 227 3.98 8.93 1.12
CA SER A 227 5.13 8.79 2.02
C SER A 227 6.27 7.99 1.39
N ALA A 228 5.94 6.95 0.60
CA ALA A 228 6.93 6.17 -0.13
C ALA A 228 7.63 7.02 -1.21
N VAL A 229 6.88 7.88 -1.92
CA VAL A 229 7.47 8.85 -2.87
C VAL A 229 8.40 9.80 -2.14
N ARG A 230 7.97 10.42 -1.02
CA ARG A 230 8.82 11.34 -0.23
C ARG A 230 10.10 10.66 0.26
N CYS A 231 9.98 9.45 0.78
CA CYS A 231 11.13 8.67 1.24
C CYS A 231 12.11 8.38 0.09
N ALA A 232 11.59 8.00 -1.08
CA ALA A 232 12.42 7.77 -2.26
C ALA A 232 13.12 9.04 -2.76
N LEU A 233 12.43 10.19 -2.75
CA LEU A 233 13.00 11.48 -3.14
C LEU A 233 14.15 11.91 -2.23
N LEU A 234 14.08 11.61 -0.93
CA LEU A 234 15.19 11.86 0.01
C LEU A 234 16.44 11.05 -0.32
N LEU A 235 16.30 9.90 -1.00
CA LEU A 235 17.38 9.00 -1.39
C LEU A 235 17.91 9.23 -2.81
N LEU A 236 17.14 9.91 -3.67
CA LEU A 236 17.45 10.09 -5.08
C LEU A 236 18.20 11.41 -5.35
N PRO A 237 19.05 11.46 -6.43
CA PRO A 237 19.71 12.69 -6.86
C PRO A 237 18.71 13.70 -7.45
N PRO A 238 19.15 14.93 -7.84
CA PRO A 238 18.26 15.93 -8.42
C PRO A 238 17.57 15.49 -9.71
N ASN A 239 18.23 14.69 -10.52
CA ASN A 239 17.71 14.16 -11.77
C ASN A 239 17.75 12.63 -11.75
N PHE A 240 16.64 12.00 -12.06
CA PHE A 240 16.49 10.54 -12.08
C PHE A 240 15.37 10.12 -13.05
N THR A 241 15.25 8.82 -13.29
CA THR A 241 14.20 8.27 -14.14
C THR A 241 13.04 7.70 -13.32
N GLU A 242 11.90 7.50 -13.96
CA GLU A 242 10.74 6.87 -13.31
C GLU A 242 11.08 5.43 -12.86
N LYS A 243 11.89 4.68 -13.62
CA LYS A 243 12.34 3.34 -13.21
C LYS A 243 13.21 3.40 -11.96
N GLN A 244 14.07 4.41 -11.83
CA GLN A 244 14.84 4.62 -10.59
C GLN A 244 13.94 4.96 -9.41
N LEU A 245 12.94 5.82 -9.61
CA LEU A 245 11.95 6.15 -8.57
C LEU A 245 11.21 4.91 -8.09
N TYR A 246 10.61 4.15 -9.03
CA TYR A 246 9.83 2.98 -8.68
C TYR A 246 10.69 1.84 -8.09
N SER A 247 11.95 1.73 -8.53
CA SER A 247 12.89 0.79 -7.95
C SER A 247 13.27 1.16 -6.52
N THR A 248 13.47 2.46 -6.24
CA THR A 248 13.73 2.95 -4.88
C THR A 248 12.53 2.72 -3.97
N ILE A 249 11.32 3.07 -4.41
CA ILE A 249 10.07 2.81 -3.67
C ILE A 249 9.90 1.32 -3.37
N THR A 250 10.06 0.47 -4.40
CA THR A 250 9.97 -0.99 -4.25
C THR A 250 11.00 -1.50 -3.27
N GLY A 251 12.21 -0.97 -3.34
CA GLY A 251 13.36 -1.32 -2.50
C GLY A 251 13.14 -1.05 -1.01
N LEU A 252 12.33 -0.04 -0.62
CA LEU A 252 12.10 0.31 0.78
C LEU A 252 11.69 -0.89 1.64
N SER A 253 10.87 -1.78 1.11
CA SER A 253 10.38 -2.97 1.83
C SER A 253 11.31 -4.18 1.74
N TYR A 254 12.39 -4.09 0.96
CA TYR A 254 13.42 -5.13 0.85
C TYR A 254 14.70 -4.77 1.59
N GLN A 255 14.88 -3.51 1.97
CA GLN A 255 16.02 -3.09 2.79
C GLN A 255 15.93 -3.73 4.17
N GLY A 256 16.99 -4.45 4.56
CA GLY A 256 17.02 -5.20 5.82
C GLY A 256 16.24 -6.52 5.80
N ASP A 257 15.77 -6.99 4.65
CA ASP A 257 15.25 -8.34 4.51
C ASP A 257 16.45 -9.34 4.43
N PRO A 258 16.63 -10.20 5.44
CA PRO A 258 17.79 -11.12 5.47
C PRO A 258 17.85 -12.06 4.27
N ARG A 259 16.71 -12.31 3.59
CA ARG A 259 16.68 -13.13 2.38
C ARG A 259 17.42 -12.49 1.20
N MET A 260 17.46 -11.15 1.16
CA MET A 260 18.27 -10.43 0.16
C MET A 260 19.77 -10.52 0.48
N ASP A 261 20.13 -10.43 1.76
CA ASP A 261 21.53 -10.46 2.21
C ASP A 261 22.16 -11.86 2.07
N TYR A 262 21.39 -12.90 2.37
CA TYR A 262 21.87 -14.31 2.28
C TYR A 262 21.67 -14.93 0.89
N GLY A 263 21.24 -14.16 -0.12
CA GLY A 263 21.09 -14.65 -1.49
C GLY A 263 19.97 -15.67 -1.71
N SER A 264 19.06 -15.83 -0.75
CA SER A 264 17.89 -16.72 -0.88
C SER A 264 16.74 -16.08 -1.69
N GLU A 265 16.83 -14.79 -2.03
CA GLU A 265 15.92 -14.08 -2.92
C GLU A 265 16.66 -13.66 -4.19
N ASN A 266 15.95 -13.53 -5.32
CA ASN A 266 16.54 -13.12 -6.59
C ASN A 266 17.04 -11.66 -6.52
N PRO A 267 18.35 -11.37 -6.72
CA PRO A 267 18.88 -10.00 -6.69
C PRO A 267 18.24 -9.07 -7.71
N LYS A 268 17.75 -9.61 -8.83
CA LYS A 268 17.05 -8.85 -9.88
C LYS A 268 15.56 -8.65 -9.60
N LYS A 269 15.04 -9.11 -8.46
CA LYS A 269 13.60 -9.10 -8.16
C LYS A 269 12.98 -7.71 -8.24
N ILE A 270 13.61 -6.69 -7.67
CA ILE A 270 13.12 -5.30 -7.70
C ILE A 270 13.03 -4.82 -9.16
N ASN A 271 14.10 -5.00 -9.93
CA ASN A 271 14.12 -4.60 -11.33
C ASN A 271 13.07 -5.34 -12.15
N ASN A 272 12.90 -6.64 -11.92
CA ASN A 272 11.88 -7.45 -12.60
C ASN A 272 10.47 -6.96 -12.29
N ILE A 273 10.17 -6.66 -11.02
CA ILE A 273 8.86 -6.10 -10.62
C ILE A 273 8.60 -4.79 -11.36
N VAL A 274 9.55 -3.86 -11.34
CA VAL A 274 9.36 -2.53 -11.94
C VAL A 274 9.23 -2.62 -13.45
N THR A 275 10.12 -3.36 -14.13
CA THR A 275 10.13 -3.45 -15.58
C THR A 275 8.83 -4.07 -16.13
N HIS A 276 8.35 -5.18 -15.53
CA HIS A 276 7.15 -5.85 -16.03
C HIS A 276 5.84 -5.19 -15.59
N GLN A 277 5.90 -4.25 -14.65
CA GLN A 277 4.71 -3.59 -14.13
C GLN A 277 4.77 -2.06 -14.24
N ILE A 278 5.59 -1.53 -15.15
CA ILE A 278 5.78 -0.09 -15.31
C ILE A 278 4.46 0.66 -15.50
N ARG A 279 3.54 0.10 -16.31
CA ARG A 279 2.19 0.64 -16.49
C ARG A 279 1.42 0.79 -15.15
N ASN A 280 1.47 -0.25 -14.32
CA ASN A 280 0.78 -0.27 -13.05
C ASN A 280 1.41 0.72 -12.05
N PHE A 281 2.72 0.89 -12.07
CA PHE A 281 3.41 1.92 -11.29
C PHE A 281 3.04 3.33 -11.75
N ARG A 282 2.97 3.59 -13.06
CA ARG A 282 2.49 4.86 -13.60
C ARG A 282 1.08 5.17 -13.13
N LEU A 283 0.15 4.22 -13.25
CA LEU A 283 -1.23 4.38 -12.76
C LEU A 283 -1.27 4.67 -11.26
N LEU A 284 -0.43 3.99 -10.47
CA LEU A 284 -0.44 4.11 -9.02
C LEU A 284 0.15 5.44 -8.53
N TYR A 285 1.19 5.96 -9.20
CA TYR A 285 2.01 7.06 -8.69
C TYR A 285 1.92 8.37 -9.46
N HIS A 286 1.43 8.37 -10.70
CA HIS A 286 1.42 9.57 -11.55
C HIS A 286 0.77 10.78 -10.87
N ASP A 287 -0.45 10.63 -10.36
CA ASP A 287 -1.19 11.72 -9.71
C ASP A 287 -0.50 12.22 -8.43
N LEU A 288 0.15 11.29 -7.70
CA LEU A 288 0.93 11.64 -6.52
C LEU A 288 2.19 12.43 -6.88
N ILE A 289 2.88 12.06 -7.96
CA ILE A 289 4.04 12.78 -8.49
C ILE A 289 3.61 14.19 -8.87
N MET A 290 2.51 14.33 -9.61
CA MET A 290 1.98 15.63 -10.05
C MET A 290 1.50 16.51 -8.90
N SER A 291 1.14 15.93 -7.76
CA SER A 291 0.71 16.69 -6.58
C SER A 291 1.86 17.30 -5.75
N LEU A 292 3.10 16.88 -5.99
CA LEU A 292 4.28 17.35 -5.25
C LEU A 292 4.89 18.59 -5.92
N PRO A 293 4.97 19.74 -5.20
CA PRO A 293 5.44 21.00 -5.79
C PRO A 293 6.95 21.04 -6.08
N ASN A 294 7.71 20.09 -5.53
CA ASN A 294 9.16 19.98 -5.69
C ASN A 294 9.59 18.91 -6.68
N LEU A 295 8.66 18.31 -7.40
CA LEU A 295 8.90 17.23 -8.35
C LEU A 295 8.21 17.52 -9.69
N SER A 296 8.89 17.31 -10.80
CA SER A 296 8.32 17.48 -12.13
C SER A 296 8.93 16.52 -13.15
N TYR A 297 8.15 16.18 -14.17
CA TYR A 297 8.69 15.53 -15.36
C TYR A 297 9.45 16.55 -16.20
N THR A 298 10.62 16.19 -16.71
CA THR A 298 11.44 17.07 -17.56
C THR A 298 10.87 17.21 -18.98
N ASP A 299 10.18 16.19 -19.46
CA ASP A 299 9.49 16.17 -20.75
C ASP A 299 8.01 15.80 -20.57
N THR A 300 7.16 16.82 -20.62
CA THR A 300 5.71 16.67 -20.54
C THR A 300 5.07 16.25 -21.85
N SER A 301 5.78 16.38 -23.00
CA SER A 301 5.26 16.00 -24.32
C SER A 301 5.01 14.50 -24.42
N ALA A 302 5.85 13.71 -23.77
CA ALA A 302 5.69 12.26 -23.72
C ALA A 302 4.41 11.84 -22.98
N ILE A 303 4.10 12.50 -21.87
CA ILE A 303 2.92 12.21 -21.02
C ILE A 303 1.62 12.64 -21.70
N SER A 304 1.69 13.63 -22.61
CA SER A 304 0.53 14.11 -23.37
C SER A 304 0.04 13.10 -24.41
N LYS A 305 0.83 12.08 -24.73
CA LYS A 305 0.44 11.03 -25.69
C LYS A 305 -0.49 10.02 -25.02
N PRO A 306 -1.64 9.65 -25.59
CA PRO A 306 -2.54 8.68 -24.98
C PRO A 306 -1.92 7.31 -24.66
N THR A 307 -0.87 6.93 -25.40
CA THR A 307 -0.19 5.63 -25.31
C THR A 307 0.93 5.58 -24.25
N TRP A 308 1.27 6.70 -23.60
CA TRP A 308 2.41 6.78 -22.69
C TRP A 308 2.34 5.77 -21.52
N LEU A 309 1.13 5.49 -21.04
CA LEU A 309 0.92 4.54 -19.95
C LEU A 309 1.42 3.13 -20.31
N ASP A 310 1.18 2.70 -21.54
CA ASP A 310 1.45 1.34 -22.01
C ASP A 310 2.83 1.19 -22.66
N ASP A 311 3.53 2.31 -22.93
CA ASP A 311 4.85 2.28 -23.56
C ASP A 311 5.92 1.83 -22.55
N THR A 312 6.27 0.55 -22.62
CA THR A 312 7.30 -0.07 -21.77
C THR A 312 8.72 0.32 -22.12
N THR A 313 8.94 0.88 -23.32
CA THR A 313 10.26 1.34 -23.79
C THR A 313 10.61 2.72 -23.25
N LEU A 314 9.59 3.50 -22.91
CA LEU A 314 9.73 4.83 -22.35
C LEU A 314 10.24 4.75 -20.90
N ASP A 315 11.24 5.57 -20.58
CA ASP A 315 11.73 5.80 -19.21
C ASP A 315 11.76 7.30 -18.94
N LEU A 316 10.68 7.81 -18.40
CA LEU A 316 10.45 9.24 -18.17
C LEU A 316 11.49 9.80 -17.20
N LYS A 317 12.06 10.96 -17.54
CA LYS A 317 12.98 11.68 -16.68
C LYS A 317 12.22 12.63 -15.75
N LEU A 318 12.63 12.63 -14.50
CA LEU A 318 12.10 13.51 -13.46
C LEU A 318 13.23 14.37 -12.89
N GLN A 319 12.84 15.54 -12.43
CA GLN A 319 13.72 16.48 -11.73
C GLN A 319 13.05 16.87 -10.41
N GLN A 320 13.84 16.86 -9.32
CA GLN A 320 13.41 17.36 -8.03
C GLN A 320 14.23 18.58 -7.60
N ASP A 321 13.54 19.48 -6.88
CA ASP A 321 14.18 20.60 -6.21
C ASP A 321 14.78 20.12 -4.87
N LEU A 322 16.06 20.36 -4.69
CA LEU A 322 16.80 19.99 -3.49
C LEU A 322 16.86 21.10 -2.44
N ASP A 323 15.98 22.12 -2.52
CA ASP A 323 15.91 23.14 -1.48
C ASP A 323 15.82 22.51 -0.07
N PRO A 324 16.72 22.89 0.87
CA PRO A 324 16.78 22.27 2.19
C PRO A 324 15.46 22.36 2.96
N SER A 325 14.68 23.43 2.80
CA SER A 325 13.40 23.59 3.48
C SER A 325 12.36 22.61 2.94
N ARG A 326 12.34 22.38 1.61
CA ARG A 326 11.43 21.41 0.98
C ARG A 326 11.79 19.98 1.36
N ARG A 327 13.10 19.68 1.39
CA ARG A 327 13.58 18.35 1.84
C ARG A 327 13.25 18.11 3.32
N ALA A 328 13.46 19.10 4.19
CA ALA A 328 13.10 19.03 5.60
C ALA A 328 11.58 18.80 5.80
N ASN A 329 10.74 19.47 5.01
CA ASN A 329 9.29 19.21 5.02
C ASN A 329 8.94 17.77 4.61
N MET A 330 9.69 17.17 3.69
CA MET A 330 9.51 15.74 3.35
C MET A 330 9.86 14.85 4.55
N VAL A 331 10.98 15.09 5.24
CA VAL A 331 11.37 14.33 6.46
C VAL A 331 10.27 14.42 7.51
N ARG A 332 9.79 15.61 7.79
CA ARG A 332 8.74 15.87 8.78
C ARG A 332 7.43 15.13 8.46
N ARG A 333 7.09 14.98 7.19
CA ARG A 333 5.89 14.29 6.71
C ARG A 333 6.06 12.78 6.52
N LEU A 334 7.20 12.20 6.90
CA LEU A 334 7.37 10.76 6.95
C LEU A 334 6.49 10.14 8.05
N PRO A 335 6.02 8.90 7.87
CA PRO A 335 5.23 8.20 8.86
C PRO A 335 5.89 8.20 10.25
N LYS A 336 5.08 8.39 11.29
CA LYS A 336 5.55 8.67 12.66
C LYS A 336 6.57 7.68 13.18
N SER A 337 6.25 6.40 13.20
CA SER A 337 7.16 5.37 13.74
C SER A 337 8.45 5.23 12.93
N PHE A 338 8.38 5.48 11.61
CA PHE A 338 9.58 5.50 10.77
C PHE A 338 10.43 6.74 11.05
N ARG A 339 9.83 7.91 11.15
CA ARG A 339 10.50 9.18 11.46
C ARG A 339 11.21 9.12 12.82
N GLU A 340 10.57 8.57 13.86
CA GLU A 340 11.19 8.36 15.16
C GLU A 340 12.45 7.49 15.10
N LYS A 341 12.41 6.42 14.29
CA LYS A 341 13.59 5.57 14.04
C LYS A 341 14.71 6.34 13.33
N VAL A 342 14.38 7.18 12.36
CA VAL A 342 15.35 8.05 11.65
C VAL A 342 15.99 9.04 12.64
N TYR A 343 15.20 9.71 13.48
CA TYR A 343 15.69 10.61 14.51
C TYR A 343 16.59 9.90 15.53
N PHE A 344 16.21 8.70 15.96
CA PHE A 344 17.04 7.90 16.88
C PHE A 344 18.40 7.53 16.28
N LEU A 345 18.41 7.10 15.00
CA LEU A 345 19.65 6.78 14.30
C LEU A 345 20.54 8.02 14.11
N TYR A 346 19.93 9.15 13.77
CA TYR A 346 20.62 10.43 13.64
C TYR A 346 21.26 10.85 14.98
N ARG A 347 20.50 10.76 16.09
CA ARG A 347 21.03 11.00 17.44
C ARG A 347 22.25 10.16 17.73
N ARG A 348 22.22 8.87 17.43
CA ARG A 348 23.37 7.98 17.64
C ARG A 348 24.59 8.38 16.79
N LYS A 349 24.34 8.69 15.53
CA LYS A 349 25.41 9.04 14.58
C LYS A 349 26.14 10.32 14.96
N PHE A 350 25.43 11.32 15.44
CA PHE A 350 25.94 12.65 15.72
C PHE A 350 26.10 12.96 17.23
N ASN A 351 25.90 11.95 18.08
CA ASN A 351 26.04 12.06 19.55
C ASN A 351 25.22 13.20 20.16
N ILE A 352 23.96 13.38 19.72
CA ILE A 352 23.05 14.43 20.19
C ILE A 352 22.62 14.13 21.64
N SER A 353 22.51 15.13 22.49
CA SER A 353 22.11 14.98 23.88
C SER A 353 20.71 14.38 24.04
N GLY A 354 20.45 13.71 25.16
CA GLY A 354 19.13 13.13 25.43
C GLY A 354 18.02 14.17 25.52
N ARG A 355 18.32 15.35 26.06
CA ARG A 355 17.37 16.46 26.19
C ARG A 355 16.98 17.01 24.82
N GLU A 356 17.96 17.34 24.00
CA GLU A 356 17.73 17.82 22.63
C GLU A 356 16.91 16.81 21.78
N TYR A 357 17.16 15.51 21.97
CA TYR A 357 16.38 14.46 21.33
C TYR A 357 14.93 14.40 21.83
N GLN A 358 14.71 14.58 23.13
CA GLN A 358 13.37 14.61 23.71
C GLN A 358 12.57 15.81 23.21
N ASP A 359 13.22 16.98 23.14
CA ASP A 359 12.61 18.20 22.58
C ASP A 359 12.17 17.99 21.11
N MET A 360 12.97 17.23 20.34
CA MET A 360 12.60 16.85 18.96
C MET A 360 11.34 15.97 18.90
N LEU A 361 11.29 14.95 19.77
CA LEU A 361 10.14 14.03 19.81
C LEU A 361 8.86 14.76 20.25
N GLU A 362 8.96 15.64 21.25
CA GLU A 362 7.83 16.43 21.75
C GLU A 362 7.31 17.39 20.67
N ALA A 363 8.21 18.11 19.98
CA ALA A 363 7.82 18.95 18.85
C ALA A 363 7.12 18.16 17.74
N SER A 364 7.61 16.96 17.43
CA SER A 364 7.01 16.07 16.46
C SER A 364 5.64 15.54 16.92
N ALA A 365 5.51 15.16 18.20
CA ALA A 365 4.26 14.66 18.78
C ALA A 365 3.19 15.76 18.85
N ASP A 366 3.58 16.97 19.22
CA ASP A 366 2.69 18.13 19.26
C ASP A 366 2.10 18.47 17.88
N GLU A 367 2.90 18.31 16.83
CA GLU A 367 2.44 18.50 15.46
C GLU A 367 1.43 17.44 15.05
N ASP A 368 1.70 16.17 15.38
CA ASP A 368 0.80 15.05 15.09
C ASP A 368 -0.52 15.14 15.90
N ALA A 369 -0.46 15.67 17.13
CA ALA A 369 -1.63 15.83 18.00
C ALA A 369 -2.52 17.03 17.63
N LYS A 370 -1.94 18.08 17.05
CA LYS A 370 -2.66 19.33 16.73
C LYS A 370 -3.27 19.35 15.33
N GLY A 371 -3.11 18.29 14.54
CA GLY A 371 -3.66 18.21 13.16
C GLY A 371 -3.17 19.32 12.22
N GLY A 372 -2.07 19.97 12.56
CA GLY A 372 -1.72 21.26 11.98
C GLY A 372 -0.35 21.34 11.32
N LEU A 373 -0.01 20.39 10.42
CA LEU A 373 1.19 20.54 9.57
C LEU A 373 1.13 21.77 8.63
N LYS A 374 -0.02 22.41 8.51
CA LYS A 374 -0.29 23.49 7.55
C LYS A 374 0.49 24.77 7.78
N LYS A 375 0.95 25.06 9.00
CA LYS A 375 1.44 26.40 9.37
C LYS A 375 2.84 26.45 9.93
N GLN A 376 3.49 25.33 10.16
CA GLN A 376 4.83 25.32 10.75
C GLN A 376 5.89 24.95 9.72
N SER A 377 6.91 25.79 9.58
CA SER A 377 8.10 25.45 8.80
C SER A 377 8.85 24.31 9.48
N ALA A 378 9.49 23.46 8.69
CA ALA A 378 10.35 22.38 9.18
C ALA A 378 11.37 22.91 10.20
N GLY A 379 11.55 22.17 11.28
CA GLY A 379 12.48 22.53 12.35
C GLY A 379 13.96 22.41 11.92
N PRO A 380 14.89 22.92 12.75
CA PRO A 380 16.33 22.82 12.47
C PRO A 380 16.82 21.38 12.26
N PHE A 381 16.20 20.42 12.95
CA PHE A 381 16.55 19.00 12.83
C PHE A 381 16.14 18.38 11.53
N ASP A 382 14.93 18.66 11.06
CA ASP A 382 14.45 18.15 9.78
C ASP A 382 15.33 18.62 8.63
N ARG A 383 15.84 19.84 8.73
CA ARG A 383 16.83 20.39 7.77
C ARG A 383 18.13 19.63 7.78
N ARG A 384 18.70 19.36 8.98
CA ARG A 384 19.96 18.60 9.12
C ARG A 384 19.85 17.15 8.68
N ILE A 385 18.69 16.52 8.86
CA ILE A 385 18.43 15.14 8.38
C ILE A 385 18.28 15.11 6.87
N ALA A 386 17.76 16.17 6.29
CA ALA A 386 17.51 16.28 4.86
C ALA A 386 18.75 16.61 4.03
N GLU A 387 19.78 17.20 4.65
CA GLU A 387 21.12 17.41 4.09
C GLU A 387 21.91 16.10 4.01
#